data_19b1e8e027bbcd21e59aead80f3e7ae8
#
_entry.id   19b1e8e027bbcd21e59aead80f3e7ae8
#
_cell.length_a   1.000
_cell.length_b   1.000
_cell.length_c   1.000
_cell.angle_alpha   90.00
_cell.angle_beta   90.00
_cell.angle_gamma   90.00
#
_symmetry.space_group_name_H-M   'P 1'
#
loop_
_entity.id
_entity.type
_entity.pdbx_description
1 polymer ?
#
loop_
_entity_poly.entity_id
_entity_poly.type
_entity_poly.pdbx_seq_one_letter_code
_entity_poly.pdbx_strand_id
1 'polypeptide(L)'
;MTGFADPALESQQAFRAIMEAMARPTSVQPLPTGVQPPAPLSPELAAVILTLADNDVALWLDAPLRAAPEVARYLRFHTSAALVDNPADADFALIAAPEACPPLAAFRQGEPQFPERAATLVLQADRFDAPDSRRFSGPGLAPDARALSGDVDAASPEGIPPGQSDSEKTRISANESGVLAVAPLPAGFDRQITLNRAQFPLGVDLIFVAPGAVSALPRSAILEG
;
A
#
# COMPACT_ATOMS: atom_id res chain seq x y z
N MET A 1 10.04 6.69 -21.43
CA MET A 1 10.03 6.72 -19.95
C MET A 1 9.55 8.11 -19.57
N THR A 2 8.36 8.22 -19.01
CA THR A 2 7.76 9.50 -18.64
C THR A 2 7.32 9.45 -17.18
N GLY A 3 7.50 10.57 -16.46
CA GLY A 3 6.88 10.81 -15.16
C GLY A 3 5.43 11.26 -15.33
N PHE A 4 4.91 11.98 -14.36
CA PHE A 4 3.61 12.62 -14.44
C PHE A 4 3.55 13.62 -15.60
N ALA A 5 2.45 13.64 -16.35
CA ALA A 5 2.22 14.61 -17.42
C ALA A 5 1.91 15.99 -16.83
N ASP A 6 1.09 16.05 -15.78
CA ASP A 6 0.88 17.21 -14.92
C ASP A 6 1.32 16.85 -13.49
N PRO A 7 2.61 17.14 -13.13
CA PRO A 7 3.13 16.72 -11.83
C PRO A 7 2.36 17.27 -10.64
N ALA A 8 1.81 18.48 -10.71
CA ALA A 8 1.09 19.07 -9.59
C ALA A 8 -0.27 18.38 -9.36
N LEU A 9 -1.03 18.17 -10.42
CA LEU A 9 -2.35 17.58 -10.34
C LEU A 9 -2.29 16.07 -10.06
N GLU A 10 -1.43 15.35 -10.81
CA GLU A 10 -1.35 13.89 -10.71
C GLU A 10 -0.73 13.43 -9.39
N SER A 11 0.31 14.13 -8.88
CA SER A 11 0.85 13.80 -7.55
C SER A 11 -0.13 14.12 -6.44
N GLN A 12 -0.94 15.20 -6.55
CA GLN A 12 -1.99 15.48 -5.58
C GLN A 12 -3.07 14.38 -5.55
N GLN A 13 -3.46 13.87 -6.72
CA GLN A 13 -4.43 12.77 -6.82
C GLN A 13 -3.86 11.48 -6.22
N ALA A 14 -2.62 11.13 -6.55
CA ALA A 14 -1.93 9.97 -6.00
C ALA A 14 -1.76 10.10 -4.48
N PHE A 15 -1.33 11.27 -3.99
CA PHE A 15 -1.20 11.54 -2.57
C PHE A 15 -2.52 11.34 -1.82
N ARG A 16 -3.63 11.84 -2.38
CA ARG A 16 -4.96 11.64 -1.78
C ARG A 16 -5.34 10.16 -1.69
N ALA A 17 -5.08 9.38 -2.75
CA ALA A 17 -5.36 7.94 -2.75
C ALA A 17 -4.51 7.20 -1.68
N ILE A 18 -3.22 7.54 -1.57
CA ILE A 18 -2.31 6.97 -0.56
C ILE A 18 -2.78 7.33 0.85
N MET A 19 -3.10 8.61 1.10
CA MET A 19 -3.57 9.06 2.40
C MET A 19 -4.89 8.40 2.81
N GLU A 20 -5.83 8.22 1.87
CA GLU A 20 -7.09 7.54 2.13
C GLU A 20 -6.86 6.05 2.45
N ALA A 21 -5.95 5.37 1.71
CA ALA A 21 -5.58 3.99 1.99
C ALA A 21 -4.93 3.83 3.38
N MET A 22 -4.07 4.78 3.80
CA MET A 22 -3.45 4.78 5.13
C MET A 22 -4.46 5.11 6.24
N ALA A 23 -5.41 6.01 5.99
CA ALA A 23 -6.43 6.41 6.96
C ALA A 23 -7.51 5.33 7.15
N ARG A 24 -7.75 4.52 6.12
CA ARG A 24 -8.68 3.38 6.10
C ARG A 24 -7.93 2.11 5.71
N PRO A 25 -7.15 1.53 6.62
CA PRO A 25 -6.32 0.37 6.32
C PRO A 25 -7.10 -0.75 5.65
N THR A 26 -6.44 -1.49 4.77
CA THR A 26 -7.00 -2.56 3.91
C THR A 26 -7.99 -2.12 2.84
N SER A 27 -8.49 -0.87 2.88
CA SER A 27 -9.35 -0.38 1.79
C SER A 27 -8.54 -0.23 0.50
N VAL A 28 -9.16 -0.55 -0.63
CA VAL A 28 -8.55 -0.39 -1.96
C VAL A 28 -9.00 0.92 -2.54
N GLN A 29 -8.05 1.80 -2.85
CA GLN A 29 -8.30 3.11 -3.43
C GLN A 29 -7.88 3.12 -4.90
N PRO A 30 -8.63 3.78 -5.80
CA PRO A 30 -8.21 3.97 -7.18
C PRO A 30 -6.91 4.78 -7.25
N LEU A 31 -5.93 4.28 -8.01
CA LEU A 31 -4.68 4.97 -8.31
C LEU A 31 -4.44 4.98 -9.83
N PRO A 32 -5.28 5.69 -10.61
CA PRO A 32 -5.03 5.82 -12.02
C PRO A 32 -3.76 6.63 -12.26
N THR A 33 -2.89 6.15 -13.14
CA THR A 33 -1.64 6.85 -13.47
C THR A 33 -1.30 6.69 -14.95
N GLY A 34 -0.76 7.76 -15.53
CA GLY A 34 -0.20 7.77 -16.89
C GLY A 34 1.32 7.58 -16.93
N VAL A 35 1.94 7.36 -15.78
CA VAL A 35 3.39 7.19 -15.63
C VAL A 35 3.88 5.96 -16.39
N GLN A 36 4.98 6.09 -17.13
CA GLN A 36 5.59 5.01 -17.91
C GLN A 36 7.04 4.77 -17.47
N PRO A 37 7.26 4.09 -16.35
CA PRO A 37 8.59 3.80 -15.84
C PRO A 37 9.26 2.68 -16.65
N PRO A 38 10.57 2.47 -16.48
CA PRO A 38 11.26 1.29 -17.01
C PRO A 38 10.87 0.03 -16.22
N ALA A 39 10.68 -1.09 -16.94
CA ALA A 39 10.47 -2.40 -16.29
C ALA A 39 11.68 -2.78 -15.43
N PRO A 40 11.49 -3.48 -14.30
CA PRO A 40 10.24 -4.05 -13.80
C PRO A 40 9.46 -3.14 -12.83
N LEU A 41 9.76 -1.84 -12.76
CA LEU A 41 9.02 -0.87 -11.96
C LEU A 41 7.62 -0.66 -12.55
N SER A 42 6.55 -0.95 -11.81
CA SER A 42 5.19 -0.72 -12.31
C SER A 42 4.81 0.75 -12.30
N PRO A 43 3.83 1.17 -13.12
CA PRO A 43 3.32 2.53 -13.12
C PRO A 43 2.84 3.01 -11.75
N GLU A 44 2.15 2.17 -11.01
CA GLU A 44 1.60 2.47 -9.68
C GLU A 44 2.71 2.61 -8.63
N LEU A 45 3.69 1.70 -8.64
CA LEU A 45 4.86 1.78 -7.75
C LEU A 45 5.65 3.06 -8.03
N ALA A 46 5.85 3.40 -9.31
CA ALA A 46 6.45 4.66 -9.71
C ALA A 46 5.62 5.87 -9.26
N ALA A 47 4.30 5.87 -9.46
CA ALA A 47 3.43 6.97 -9.07
C ALA A 47 3.48 7.24 -7.55
N VAL A 48 3.47 6.20 -6.72
CA VAL A 48 3.62 6.33 -5.26
C VAL A 48 4.95 7.01 -4.92
N ILE A 49 6.05 6.52 -5.47
CA ILE A 49 7.36 7.06 -5.08
C ILE A 49 7.64 8.45 -5.67
N LEU A 50 7.16 8.75 -6.88
CA LEU A 50 7.24 10.09 -7.46
C LEU A 50 6.40 11.11 -6.67
N THR A 51 5.42 10.64 -5.91
CA THR A 51 4.57 11.49 -5.07
C THR A 51 5.19 11.73 -3.69
N LEU A 52 5.87 10.73 -3.11
CA LEU A 52 6.31 10.74 -1.71
C LEU A 52 7.80 11.01 -1.51
N ALA A 53 8.63 10.84 -2.56
CA ALA A 53 10.09 10.98 -2.42
C ALA A 53 10.62 12.25 -3.07
N ASP A 54 11.58 12.85 -2.41
CA ASP A 54 12.37 13.98 -2.87
C ASP A 54 13.88 13.78 -2.58
N ASN A 55 14.65 14.84 -2.64
CA ASN A 55 16.11 14.81 -2.41
C ASN A 55 16.51 14.47 -0.95
N ASP A 56 15.60 14.58 0.00
CA ASP A 56 15.88 14.32 1.42
C ASP A 56 15.56 12.87 1.81
N VAL A 57 15.06 12.06 0.86
CA VAL A 57 14.62 10.68 1.05
C VAL A 57 15.66 9.67 0.59
N ALA A 58 15.86 8.60 1.36
CA ALA A 58 16.68 7.44 0.99
C ALA A 58 15.79 6.28 0.52
N LEU A 59 16.07 5.77 -0.70
CA LEU A 59 15.35 4.68 -1.33
C LEU A 59 16.18 3.39 -1.33
N TRP A 60 15.60 2.29 -0.89
CA TRP A 60 16.13 0.95 -1.10
C TRP A 60 15.33 0.25 -2.20
N LEU A 61 16.03 -0.49 -3.08
CA LEU A 61 15.44 -1.25 -4.18
C LEU A 61 15.67 -2.73 -3.96
N ASP A 62 14.68 -3.56 -4.22
CA ASP A 62 14.85 -5.01 -4.23
C ASP A 62 15.73 -5.50 -5.40
N ALA A 63 16.05 -6.79 -5.44
CA ALA A 63 16.96 -7.34 -6.44
C ALA A 63 16.50 -7.14 -7.89
N PRO A 64 15.22 -7.35 -8.27
CA PRO A 64 14.75 -7.09 -9.63
C PRO A 64 14.90 -5.62 -10.06
N LEU A 65 14.52 -4.68 -9.18
CA LEU A 65 14.64 -3.24 -9.47
C LEU A 65 16.10 -2.79 -9.54
N ARG A 66 16.95 -3.33 -8.67
CA ARG A 66 18.39 -3.04 -8.64
C ARG A 66 19.12 -3.59 -9.87
N ALA A 67 18.67 -4.73 -10.40
CA ALA A 67 19.23 -5.34 -11.60
C ALA A 67 18.96 -4.53 -12.88
N ALA A 68 18.03 -3.58 -12.85
CA ALA A 68 17.68 -2.71 -13.98
C ALA A 68 18.24 -1.29 -13.77
N PRO A 69 19.40 -0.94 -14.37
CA PRO A 69 20.04 0.38 -14.18
C PRO A 69 19.15 1.56 -14.61
N GLU A 70 18.24 1.31 -15.55
CA GLU A 70 17.25 2.29 -16.02
C GLU A 70 16.30 2.72 -14.92
N VAL A 71 15.95 1.82 -13.99
CA VAL A 71 15.10 2.12 -12.83
C VAL A 71 15.82 3.12 -11.92
N ALA A 72 17.07 2.82 -11.57
CA ALA A 72 17.87 3.71 -10.72
C ALA A 72 18.03 5.10 -11.35
N ARG A 73 18.27 5.16 -12.68
CA ARG A 73 18.38 6.43 -13.42
C ARG A 73 17.06 7.19 -13.42
N TYR A 74 15.95 6.50 -13.65
CA TYR A 74 14.61 7.07 -13.68
C TYR A 74 14.24 7.68 -12.32
N LEU A 75 14.43 6.93 -11.23
CA LEU A 75 14.13 7.39 -9.87
C LEU A 75 14.96 8.62 -9.51
N ARG A 76 16.28 8.58 -9.72
CA ARG A 76 17.17 9.74 -9.46
C ARG A 76 16.79 10.97 -10.26
N PHE A 77 16.40 10.79 -11.52
CA PHE A 77 16.01 11.89 -12.38
C PHE A 77 14.73 12.59 -11.90
N HIS A 78 13.75 11.82 -11.45
CA HIS A 78 12.44 12.37 -11.09
C HIS A 78 12.32 12.79 -9.62
N THR A 79 13.07 12.18 -8.70
CA THR A 79 12.94 12.43 -7.25
C THR A 79 14.19 13.09 -6.66
N SER A 80 15.34 12.94 -7.30
CA SER A 80 16.66 13.27 -6.73
C SER A 80 17.01 12.50 -5.46
N ALA A 81 16.22 11.49 -5.09
CA ALA A 81 16.40 10.67 -3.88
C ALA A 81 17.71 9.88 -3.91
N ALA A 82 18.30 9.69 -2.74
CA ALA A 82 19.50 8.85 -2.58
C ALA A 82 19.11 7.36 -2.66
N LEU A 83 19.89 6.55 -3.40
CA LEU A 83 19.74 5.10 -3.40
C LEU A 83 20.71 4.50 -2.38
N VAL A 84 20.19 3.67 -1.48
CA VAL A 84 20.96 3.00 -0.41
C VAL A 84 20.99 1.49 -0.62
N ASP A 85 22.07 0.84 -0.19
CA ASP A 85 22.26 -0.61 -0.32
C ASP A 85 21.72 -1.39 0.87
N ASN A 86 21.80 -0.80 2.07
CA ASN A 86 21.32 -1.42 3.29
C ASN A 86 19.85 -1.04 3.55
N PRO A 87 18.92 -2.00 3.67
CA PRO A 87 17.51 -1.70 3.93
C PRO A 87 17.26 -0.95 5.25
N ALA A 88 18.17 -1.07 6.24
CA ALA A 88 18.08 -0.34 7.50
C ALA A 88 18.31 1.18 7.36
N ASP A 89 18.86 1.64 6.24
CA ASP A 89 19.13 3.06 5.97
C ASP A 89 18.03 3.72 5.12
N ALA A 90 17.04 2.94 4.66
CA ALA A 90 15.99 3.42 3.78
C ALA A 90 14.85 4.14 4.53
N ASP A 91 14.34 5.21 3.93
CA ASP A 91 13.05 5.80 4.30
C ASP A 91 11.91 5.12 3.55
N PHE A 92 12.13 4.76 2.26
CA PHE A 92 11.22 3.92 1.49
C PHE A 92 11.95 2.74 0.89
N ALA A 93 11.29 1.57 0.91
CA ALA A 93 11.75 0.37 0.21
C ALA A 93 10.79 0.03 -0.93
N LEU A 94 11.33 -0.09 -2.15
CA LEU A 94 10.58 -0.45 -3.35
C LEU A 94 10.76 -1.94 -3.64
N ILE A 95 9.66 -2.67 -3.70
CA ILE A 95 9.66 -4.13 -3.77
C ILE A 95 8.79 -4.59 -4.94
N ALA A 96 9.43 -5.00 -6.03
CA ALA A 96 8.77 -5.54 -7.21
C ALA A 96 8.50 -7.06 -7.11
N ALA A 97 9.21 -7.77 -6.21
CA ALA A 97 9.03 -9.19 -5.95
C ALA A 97 8.75 -9.43 -4.46
N PRO A 98 7.49 -9.27 -4.00
CA PRO A 98 7.14 -9.36 -2.58
C PRO A 98 7.55 -10.68 -1.92
N GLU A 99 7.49 -11.81 -2.62
CA GLU A 99 7.87 -13.12 -2.08
C GLU A 99 9.35 -13.21 -1.67
N ALA A 100 10.19 -12.39 -2.32
CA ALA A 100 11.62 -12.30 -2.05
C ALA A 100 11.97 -11.11 -1.12
N CYS A 101 10.97 -10.43 -0.57
CA CYS A 101 11.17 -9.31 0.35
C CYS A 101 11.97 -9.78 1.58
N PRO A 102 13.01 -9.03 2.00
CA PRO A 102 13.66 -9.27 3.28
C PRO A 102 12.66 -9.21 4.44
N PRO A 103 12.98 -9.82 5.59
CA PRO A 103 12.15 -9.70 6.78
C PRO A 103 11.88 -8.22 7.13
N LEU A 104 10.66 -7.88 7.55
CA LEU A 104 10.28 -6.50 7.89
C LEU A 104 11.22 -5.88 8.94
N ALA A 105 11.76 -6.69 9.85
CA ALA A 105 12.73 -6.27 10.85
C ALA A 105 14.11 -5.85 10.28
N ALA A 106 14.38 -6.14 9.00
CA ALA A 106 15.63 -5.71 8.35
C ALA A 106 15.60 -4.22 7.93
N PHE A 107 14.40 -3.62 7.83
CA PHE A 107 14.23 -2.22 7.47
C PHE A 107 14.29 -1.31 8.68
N ARG A 108 14.44 -0.01 8.48
CA ARG A 108 14.48 0.99 9.55
C ARG A 108 13.18 0.94 10.37
N GLN A 109 13.28 0.66 11.66
CA GLN A 109 12.12 0.47 12.55
C GLN A 109 11.67 1.76 13.24
N GLY A 110 12.37 2.88 13.05
CA GLY A 110 12.21 4.09 13.83
C GLY A 110 12.96 4.02 15.18
N GLU A 111 12.83 5.09 15.94
CA GLU A 111 13.43 5.23 17.26
C GLU A 111 12.34 5.64 18.26
N PRO A 112 12.47 5.33 19.58
CA PRO A 112 11.44 5.69 20.56
C PRO A 112 11.10 7.17 20.60
N GLN A 113 12.07 8.06 20.32
CA GLN A 113 11.89 9.50 20.25
C GLN A 113 11.37 9.97 18.87
N PHE A 114 11.60 9.17 17.82
CA PHE A 114 11.30 9.51 16.42
C PHE A 114 10.74 8.28 15.70
N PRO A 115 9.54 7.79 16.08
CA PRO A 115 8.93 6.61 15.47
C PRO A 115 8.57 6.85 13.98
N GLU A 116 8.37 8.11 13.59
CA GLU A 116 8.10 8.52 12.20
C GLU A 116 9.29 8.29 11.25
N ARG A 117 10.50 8.09 11.78
CA ARG A 117 11.68 7.73 10.97
C ARG A 117 11.72 6.28 10.54
N ALA A 118 10.70 5.50 10.87
CA ALA A 118 10.59 4.13 10.37
C ALA A 118 10.36 4.10 8.86
N ALA A 119 10.83 3.04 8.21
CA ALA A 119 10.65 2.86 6.78
C ALA A 119 9.19 2.58 6.40
N THR A 120 8.81 3.02 5.21
CA THR A 120 7.59 2.60 4.52
C THR A 120 7.97 1.70 3.35
N LEU A 121 7.41 0.49 3.31
CA LEU A 121 7.63 -0.46 2.22
C LEU A 121 6.50 -0.33 1.20
N VAL A 122 6.85 -0.16 -0.07
CA VAL A 122 5.89 -0.11 -1.17
C VAL A 122 6.06 -1.39 -2.00
N LEU A 123 5.05 -2.26 -1.94
CA LEU A 123 5.08 -3.59 -2.51
C LEU A 123 4.19 -3.66 -3.76
N GLN A 124 4.77 -4.13 -4.85
CA GLN A 124 4.05 -4.37 -6.10
C GLN A 124 3.29 -5.70 -6.01
N ALA A 125 1.98 -5.62 -6.00
CA ALA A 125 1.10 -6.77 -6.04
C ALA A 125 0.52 -6.98 -7.45
N ASP A 126 0.02 -8.18 -7.71
CA ASP A 126 -0.67 -8.48 -8.95
C ASP A 126 -2.14 -8.04 -8.89
N ARG A 127 -2.77 -8.15 -7.69
CA ARG A 127 -4.20 -7.91 -7.50
C ARG A 127 -4.59 -7.72 -6.03
N PHE A 128 -5.80 -7.17 -5.83
CA PHE A 128 -6.47 -6.98 -4.54
C PHE A 128 -7.70 -7.88 -4.32
N ASP A 129 -7.86 -8.94 -5.10
CA ASP A 129 -8.94 -9.93 -5.00
C ASP A 129 -8.38 -11.35 -4.81
N ALA A 130 -7.28 -11.47 -4.08
CA ALA A 130 -6.65 -12.75 -3.79
C ALA A 130 -7.62 -13.68 -3.01
N PRO A 131 -7.59 -15.01 -3.29
CA PRO A 131 -8.46 -15.96 -2.58
C PRO A 131 -8.14 -16.05 -1.09
N ASP A 132 -6.87 -15.84 -0.74
CA ASP A 132 -6.41 -15.85 0.66
C ASP A 132 -6.48 -14.42 1.21
N SER A 133 -7.50 -14.15 1.98
CA SER A 133 -7.67 -12.86 2.65
C SER A 133 -7.28 -12.94 4.12
N ARG A 134 -6.87 -11.81 4.67
CA ARG A 134 -6.50 -11.66 6.08
C ARG A 134 -7.34 -10.56 6.70
N ARG A 135 -7.81 -10.82 7.92
CA ARG A 135 -8.63 -9.86 8.64
C ARG A 135 -7.76 -9.07 9.63
N PHE A 136 -8.04 -7.78 9.68
CA PHE A 136 -7.32 -6.84 10.54
C PHE A 136 -8.30 -6.00 11.36
N SER A 137 -7.87 -5.60 12.55
CA SER A 137 -8.52 -4.62 13.41
C SER A 137 -7.55 -3.49 13.76
N GLY A 138 -8.07 -2.42 14.35
CA GLY A 138 -7.24 -1.30 14.81
C GLY A 138 -7.74 0.07 14.36
N PRO A 139 -6.93 1.13 14.56
CA PRO A 139 -7.28 2.49 14.17
C PRO A 139 -7.58 2.60 12.68
N GLY A 140 -8.65 3.31 12.32
CA GLY A 140 -9.07 3.50 10.92
C GLY A 140 -9.87 2.32 10.34
N LEU A 141 -10.00 1.22 11.07
CA LEU A 141 -10.84 0.09 10.72
C LEU A 141 -12.17 0.18 11.48
N ALA A 142 -13.29 0.18 10.75
CA ALA A 142 -14.60 0.15 11.38
C ALA A 142 -14.76 -1.17 12.14
N PRO A 143 -15.27 -1.17 13.38
CA PRO A 143 -15.68 -2.41 14.03
C PRO A 143 -16.73 -3.08 13.16
N ASP A 144 -16.62 -4.42 12.99
CA ASP A 144 -17.59 -5.19 12.21
C ASP A 144 -19.01 -4.84 12.65
N ALA A 145 -19.82 -4.34 11.72
CA ALA A 145 -21.24 -4.06 11.98
C ALA A 145 -22.01 -5.33 12.43
N ARG A 146 -21.46 -6.52 12.13
CA ARG A 146 -21.97 -7.81 12.61
C ARG A 146 -21.68 -8.07 14.09
N ALA A 147 -20.62 -7.49 14.66
CA ALA A 147 -20.32 -7.64 16.09
C ALA A 147 -21.23 -6.76 16.98
N LEU A 148 -21.89 -5.75 16.38
CA LEU A 148 -22.80 -4.83 17.07
C LEU A 148 -24.28 -5.18 16.89
N SER A 149 -24.65 -6.09 16.00
CA SER A 149 -26.00 -6.61 15.85
C SER A 149 -26.17 -7.92 16.64
N GLY A 150 -26.14 -7.79 17.97
CA GLY A 150 -26.89 -8.73 18.79
C GLY A 150 -28.37 -8.63 18.40
N ASP A 151 -28.95 -9.75 17.97
CA ASP A 151 -30.34 -9.98 17.60
C ASP A 151 -31.33 -8.82 17.84
N VAL A 152 -31.64 -8.09 16.79
CA VAL A 152 -32.90 -7.36 16.67
C VAL A 152 -33.49 -7.65 15.29
N ASP A 153 -34.49 -8.55 15.28
CA ASP A 153 -35.43 -8.69 14.18
C ASP A 153 -36.02 -7.29 13.85
N ALA A 154 -35.64 -6.74 12.71
CA ALA A 154 -36.31 -5.56 12.19
C ALA A 154 -36.82 -5.83 10.77
N ALA A 155 -38.12 -5.85 10.68
CA ALA A 155 -38.94 -5.99 9.51
C ALA A 155 -38.49 -5.02 8.37
N SER A 156 -38.45 -5.54 7.16
CA SER A 156 -38.26 -4.81 5.91
C SER A 156 -39.38 -3.81 5.66
N PRO A 157 -39.06 -2.59 5.17
CA PRO A 157 -40.02 -1.80 4.41
C PRO A 157 -39.86 -2.06 2.90
N GLU A 158 -40.98 -2.43 2.29
CA GLU A 158 -41.10 -2.61 0.83
C GLU A 158 -40.98 -1.31 0.04
N GLY A 159 -40.38 -1.42 -1.13
CA GLY A 159 -40.80 -0.68 -2.34
C GLY A 159 -40.06 0.55 -2.76
N ILE A 160 -39.02 0.37 -3.64
CA ILE A 160 -38.67 1.36 -4.69
C ILE A 160 -38.27 0.58 -5.96
N PRO A 161 -38.86 0.88 -7.15
CA PRO A 161 -38.58 0.17 -8.40
C PRO A 161 -37.23 0.55 -9.03
N PRO A 162 -36.63 -0.32 -9.86
CA PRO A 162 -35.31 -0.11 -10.45
C PRO A 162 -35.37 0.83 -11.65
N GLY A 163 -34.61 1.92 -11.57
CA GLY A 163 -34.27 2.76 -12.73
C GLY A 163 -32.95 2.28 -13.31
N GLN A 164 -32.96 1.89 -14.58
CA GLN A 164 -31.81 1.54 -15.39
C GLN A 164 -30.94 2.78 -15.65
N SER A 165 -29.63 2.67 -15.43
CA SER A 165 -28.62 3.43 -16.16
C SER A 165 -27.36 2.59 -16.29
N ASP A 166 -27.10 2.16 -17.51
CA ASP A 166 -25.86 1.54 -17.95
C ASP A 166 -24.68 2.50 -17.74
N SER A 167 -23.74 2.09 -16.93
CA SER A 167 -22.37 2.54 -16.99
C SER A 167 -21.52 1.39 -16.46
N GLU A 168 -20.79 0.77 -17.36
CA GLU A 168 -19.78 -0.23 -17.13
C GLU A 168 -18.61 0.41 -16.33
N LYS A 169 -18.86 0.69 -15.06
CA LYS A 169 -17.82 1.03 -14.11
C LYS A 169 -17.19 -0.29 -13.66
N THR A 170 -15.91 -0.47 -14.00
CA THR A 170 -15.01 -1.45 -13.39
C THR A 170 -15.34 -1.56 -11.90
N ARG A 171 -16.01 -2.64 -11.51
CA ARG A 171 -16.32 -2.96 -10.11
C ARG A 171 -15.01 -3.32 -9.43
N ILE A 172 -14.31 -2.32 -8.90
CA ILE A 172 -13.39 -2.56 -7.79
C ILE A 172 -14.31 -3.03 -6.67
N SER A 173 -14.26 -4.33 -6.37
CA SER A 173 -15.05 -4.93 -5.30
C SER A 173 -14.80 -4.11 -4.04
N ALA A 174 -15.88 -3.55 -3.46
CA ALA A 174 -15.77 -2.84 -2.19
C ALA A 174 -15.28 -3.88 -1.16
N ASN A 175 -13.99 -3.80 -0.82
CA ASN A 175 -13.39 -4.67 0.17
C ASN A 175 -14.11 -4.45 1.50
N GLU A 176 -14.56 -5.51 2.15
CA GLU A 176 -15.09 -5.40 3.51
C GLU A 176 -14.05 -4.71 4.38
N SER A 177 -14.47 -3.75 5.20
CA SER A 177 -13.57 -3.04 6.10
C SER A 177 -12.78 -4.05 6.95
N GLY A 178 -11.46 -3.90 7.00
CA GLY A 178 -10.60 -4.80 7.76
C GLY A 178 -10.14 -6.06 7.03
N VAL A 179 -10.49 -6.26 5.76
CA VAL A 179 -10.06 -7.43 4.99
C VAL A 179 -9.01 -7.04 3.96
N LEU A 180 -7.82 -7.63 4.05
CA LEU A 180 -6.74 -7.50 3.07
C LEU A 180 -6.67 -8.76 2.21
N ALA A 181 -6.98 -8.63 0.92
CA ALA A 181 -6.98 -9.70 -0.07
C ALA A 181 -5.97 -9.40 -1.20
N VAL A 182 -4.69 -9.34 -0.86
CA VAL A 182 -3.59 -8.95 -1.77
C VAL A 182 -2.67 -10.13 -2.06
N ALA A 183 -2.16 -10.22 -3.28
CA ALA A 183 -1.15 -11.20 -3.69
C ALA A 183 -0.24 -10.60 -4.78
N PRO A 184 1.06 -11.02 -4.80
CA PRO A 184 1.72 -11.86 -3.80
C PRO A 184 2.04 -11.13 -2.49
N LEU A 185 2.35 -11.87 -1.45
CA LEU A 185 2.77 -11.35 -0.14
C LEU A 185 4.18 -11.82 0.24
N PRO A 186 4.91 -11.11 1.11
CA PRO A 186 6.17 -11.56 1.66
C PRO A 186 6.07 -12.94 2.33
N ALA A 187 7.15 -13.74 2.24
CA ALA A 187 7.22 -15.04 2.90
C ALA A 187 7.00 -14.91 4.42
N GLY A 188 6.09 -15.72 4.99
CA GLY A 188 5.77 -15.67 6.41
C GLY A 188 5.11 -14.36 6.85
N PHE A 189 4.35 -13.72 5.97
CA PHE A 189 3.70 -12.40 6.17
C PHE A 189 3.00 -12.28 7.51
N ASP A 190 2.14 -13.25 7.87
CA ASP A 190 1.31 -13.18 9.08
C ASP A 190 2.17 -13.09 10.35
N ARG A 191 3.24 -13.90 10.42
CA ARG A 191 4.21 -13.84 11.52
C ARG A 191 4.96 -12.51 11.54
N GLN A 192 5.37 -12.02 10.37
CA GLN A 192 6.11 -10.76 10.26
C GLN A 192 5.26 -9.57 10.70
N ILE A 193 3.99 -9.50 10.30
CA ILE A 193 3.06 -8.45 10.72
C ILE A 193 2.80 -8.49 12.22
N THR A 194 2.62 -9.68 12.80
CA THR A 194 2.46 -9.82 14.26
C THR A 194 3.68 -9.29 15.01
N LEU A 195 4.89 -9.62 14.54
CA LEU A 195 6.14 -9.13 15.15
C LEU A 195 6.31 -7.61 14.94
N ASN A 196 5.96 -7.09 13.77
CA ASN A 196 6.01 -5.66 13.46
C ASN A 196 5.07 -4.88 14.41
N ARG A 197 3.83 -5.35 14.58
CA ARG A 197 2.87 -4.75 15.49
C ARG A 197 3.31 -4.78 16.95
N ALA A 198 4.00 -5.83 17.38
CA ALA A 198 4.52 -5.95 18.76
C ALA A 198 5.54 -4.86 19.11
N GLN A 199 6.14 -4.20 18.13
CA GLN A 199 7.09 -3.11 18.32
C GLN A 199 6.43 -1.72 18.42
N PHE A 200 5.11 -1.61 18.18
CA PHE A 200 4.42 -0.31 18.16
C PHE A 200 4.77 0.57 19.38
N PRO A 201 5.10 1.86 19.19
CA PRO A 201 4.93 2.70 17.98
C PRO A 201 6.04 2.56 16.94
N LEU A 202 7.03 1.72 17.15
CA LEU A 202 8.04 1.34 16.16
C LEU A 202 7.48 0.34 15.15
N GLY A 203 8.32 -0.04 14.18
CA GLY A 203 7.93 -0.93 13.10
C GLY A 203 7.70 -0.18 11.79
N VAL A 204 7.48 -0.91 10.70
CA VAL A 204 7.33 -0.37 9.34
C VAL A 204 5.86 -0.28 8.92
N ASP A 205 5.55 0.65 8.02
CA ASP A 205 4.26 0.74 7.35
C ASP A 205 4.34 0.08 5.97
N LEU A 206 3.24 -0.49 5.50
CA LEU A 206 3.16 -1.13 4.19
C LEU A 206 2.16 -0.42 3.30
N ILE A 207 2.56 -0.20 2.04
CA ILE A 207 1.71 0.23 0.95
C ILE A 207 1.76 -0.86 -0.11
N PHE A 208 0.62 -1.33 -0.55
CA PHE A 208 0.48 -2.28 -1.64
C PHE A 208 -0.05 -1.56 -2.87
N VAL A 209 0.54 -1.82 -4.03
CA VAL A 209 0.07 -1.29 -5.31
C VAL A 209 -0.19 -2.44 -6.27
N ALA A 210 -1.29 -2.35 -7.01
CA ALA A 210 -1.64 -3.26 -8.09
C ALA A 210 -2.18 -2.43 -9.26
N PRO A 211 -2.40 -3.00 -10.46
CA PRO A 211 -2.87 -2.24 -11.61
C PRO A 211 -4.07 -1.35 -11.29
N GLY A 212 -3.86 -0.02 -11.37
CA GLY A 212 -4.87 1.00 -11.14
C GLY A 212 -5.31 1.22 -9.70
N ALA A 213 -4.64 0.62 -8.70
CA ALA A 213 -5.11 0.65 -7.31
C ALA A 213 -3.98 0.67 -6.27
N VAL A 214 -4.31 1.18 -5.07
CA VAL A 214 -3.45 1.20 -3.90
C VAL A 214 -4.24 0.79 -2.65
N SER A 215 -3.59 0.08 -1.74
CA SER A 215 -4.07 -0.23 -0.40
C SER A 215 -2.93 -0.07 0.59
N ALA A 216 -3.23 0.07 1.88
CA ALA A 216 -2.19 0.24 2.88
C ALA A 216 -2.48 -0.52 4.18
N LEU A 217 -1.41 -0.84 4.89
CA LEU A 217 -1.44 -1.47 6.19
C LEU A 217 -0.46 -0.76 7.12
N PRO A 218 -0.92 0.21 7.92
CA PRO A 218 -0.09 0.87 8.91
C PRO A 218 0.40 -0.10 10.00
N ARG A 219 1.54 0.19 10.61
CA ARG A 219 2.13 -0.57 11.72
C ARG A 219 1.20 -0.72 12.94
N SER A 220 0.16 0.11 13.04
CA SER A 220 -0.85 0.04 14.08
C SER A 220 -1.92 -1.02 13.86
N ALA A 221 -2.01 -1.60 12.66
CA ALA A 221 -2.98 -2.65 12.34
C ALA A 221 -2.65 -3.96 13.09
N ILE A 222 -3.70 -4.66 13.52
CA ILE A 222 -3.62 -5.91 14.30
C ILE A 222 -4.20 -7.01 13.43
N LEU A 223 -3.40 -8.03 13.12
CA LEU A 223 -3.88 -9.24 12.43
C LEU A 223 -4.78 -10.03 13.37
N GLU A 224 -5.98 -10.36 12.93
CA GLU A 224 -6.90 -11.25 13.65
C GLU A 224 -6.56 -12.71 13.34
N GLY A 225 -6.46 -13.53 14.38
CA GLY A 225 -6.12 -14.95 14.28
C GLY A 225 -7.31 -15.84 13.91
#